data_c086bb68b9a97bb3c1a0fe66006b5a8c
#
_entry.id   c086bb68b9a97bb3c1a0fe66006b5a8c
#
_cell.length_a   1.000
_cell.length_b   1.000
_cell.length_c   1.000
_cell.angle_alpha   90.00
_cell.angle_beta   90.00
_cell.angle_gamma   90.00
#
_symmetry.space_group_name_H-M   'P 1'
#
loop_
_entity.id
_entity.type
_entity.pdbx_description
1 polymer ?
#
loop_
_entity_poly.entity_id
_entity_poly.type
_entity_poly.pdbx_seq_one_letter_code
_entity_poly.pdbx_strand_id
1 'polypeptide(L)'
;MKKIALVLPEAGPVPAVRGGAIEELLTILVEQNEIEHRVQFIVFCADNEQARAIAEKYKYSKIIYLPKTTLADRLINRVIRYSNRIIKNKTWIDIAYYRRVFRYLKEYRPDAIVAEGGLYHEFKRFAQEFGKENVYLHIHHHLLCEPYIDHIYGSVIGISQFATREWMRTTEDKDVKAYTVYNCVNEDKFKKRITPEERERIRGEFGFKREDTILLFCGRIIEVKGVRELLQAVINLKRPDIKLLMIGSAGFGGNVVTPYVQEVQKLVEKAGERVKFTGYIENQKLYRYYQSADIQVIPSLWEEAAGLIAIEGMLSGLPLIITKSGGMIEYAPSNVAVWIDRD
;
A
#
# COMPACT_ATOMS: atom_id res chain seq x y z
N MET A 1 16.70 22.90 -9.82
CA MET A 1 15.79 21.74 -9.64
C MET A 1 15.24 21.79 -8.24
N LYS A 2 13.92 21.63 -8.03
CA LYS A 2 13.32 21.62 -6.70
C LYS A 2 13.73 20.35 -5.94
N LYS A 3 13.99 20.51 -4.65
CA LYS A 3 14.31 19.40 -3.74
C LYS A 3 13.06 18.97 -2.99
N ILE A 4 12.68 17.72 -3.09
CA ILE A 4 11.49 17.17 -2.40
C ILE A 4 11.92 16.05 -1.47
N ALA A 5 11.66 16.19 -0.19
CA ALA A 5 11.89 15.16 0.80
C ALA A 5 10.67 14.26 0.93
N LEU A 6 10.84 12.96 0.71
CA LEU A 6 9.82 11.93 0.93
C LEU A 6 10.17 11.19 2.22
N VAL A 7 9.29 11.26 3.22
CA VAL A 7 9.54 10.69 4.54
C VAL A 7 8.61 9.52 4.78
N LEU A 8 9.14 8.30 4.61
CA LEU A 8 8.44 7.08 4.91
C LEU A 8 8.41 6.79 6.41
N PRO A 9 7.49 5.95 6.90
CA PRO A 9 7.59 5.37 8.24
C PRO A 9 8.82 4.46 8.38
N GLU A 10 9.21 4.14 9.63
CA GLU A 10 10.28 3.17 9.93
C GLU A 10 9.80 1.73 9.62
N ALA A 11 9.42 1.45 8.37
CA ALA A 11 8.83 0.18 7.95
C ALA A 11 9.60 -0.48 6.81
N GLY A 12 9.48 0.00 5.60
CA GLY A 12 10.07 -0.58 4.41
C GLY A 12 11.16 0.29 3.76
N PRO A 13 12.04 -0.30 2.96
CA PRO A 13 13.05 0.42 2.19
C PRO A 13 12.52 0.88 0.83
N VAL A 14 13.15 1.91 0.27
CA VAL A 14 13.05 2.29 -1.14
C VAL A 14 14.45 2.12 -1.75
N PRO A 15 14.61 1.40 -2.86
CA PRO A 15 13.60 0.63 -3.61
C PRO A 15 12.95 -0.52 -2.83
N ALA A 16 11.71 -0.85 -3.21
CA ALA A 16 10.92 -1.89 -2.58
C ALA A 16 11.47 -3.28 -2.89
N VAL A 17 12.18 -3.88 -1.96
CA VAL A 17 12.73 -5.24 -2.09
C VAL A 17 11.94 -6.29 -1.31
N ARG A 18 10.99 -5.87 -0.46
CA ARG A 18 10.14 -6.74 0.35
C ARG A 18 8.65 -6.60 0.06
N GLY A 19 8.30 -5.82 -0.97
CA GLY A 19 6.93 -5.38 -1.22
C GLY A 19 6.52 -4.23 -0.29
N GLY A 20 5.24 -3.89 -0.31
CA GLY A 20 4.66 -2.73 0.37
C GLY A 20 4.17 -1.71 -0.65
N ALA A 21 2.87 -1.36 -0.56
CA ALA A 21 2.24 -0.51 -1.58
C ALA A 21 2.86 0.89 -1.66
N ILE A 22 3.26 1.46 -0.52
CA ILE A 22 3.88 2.79 -0.44
C ILE A 22 5.29 2.72 -1.00
N GLU A 23 6.08 1.73 -0.56
CA GLU A 23 7.46 1.53 -1.01
C GLU A 23 7.53 1.26 -2.52
N GLU A 24 6.61 0.47 -3.06
CA GLU A 24 6.52 0.22 -4.51
C GLU A 24 6.16 1.48 -5.29
N LEU A 25 5.15 2.25 -4.83
CA LEU A 25 4.76 3.51 -5.42
C LEU A 25 5.94 4.49 -5.48
N LEU A 26 6.64 4.65 -4.36
CA LEU A 26 7.79 5.56 -4.30
C LEU A 26 8.98 5.05 -5.12
N THR A 27 9.14 3.74 -5.25
CA THR A 27 10.14 3.16 -6.16
C THR A 27 9.84 3.54 -7.60
N ILE A 28 8.59 3.38 -8.05
CA ILE A 28 8.15 3.80 -9.39
C ILE A 28 8.39 5.29 -9.60
N LEU A 29 8.02 6.13 -8.63
CA LEU A 29 8.19 7.58 -8.69
C LEU A 29 9.66 7.97 -8.81
N VAL A 30 10.52 7.37 -8.00
CA VAL A 30 11.98 7.61 -8.03
C VAL A 30 12.57 7.14 -9.37
N GLU A 31 12.27 5.93 -9.81
CA GLU A 31 12.79 5.38 -11.07
C GLU A 31 12.31 6.18 -12.30
N GLN A 32 11.07 6.64 -12.29
CA GLN A 32 10.58 7.53 -13.36
C GLN A 32 11.31 8.88 -13.34
N ASN A 33 11.58 9.44 -12.15
CA ASN A 33 12.35 10.68 -12.04
C ASN A 33 13.81 10.52 -12.48
N GLU A 34 14.42 9.34 -12.33
CA GLU A 34 15.75 9.04 -12.88
C GLU A 34 15.79 9.08 -14.42
N ILE A 35 14.62 8.97 -15.08
CA ILE A 35 14.46 9.10 -16.53
C ILE A 35 14.13 10.55 -16.91
N GLU A 36 13.20 11.19 -16.19
CA GLU A 36 12.66 12.50 -16.56
C GLU A 36 13.44 13.69 -15.99
N HIS A 37 14.21 13.49 -14.92
CA HIS A 37 15.04 14.52 -14.25
C HIS A 37 14.25 15.78 -13.83
N ARG A 38 13.03 15.62 -13.31
CA ARG A 38 12.12 16.75 -12.97
C ARG A 38 12.51 17.43 -11.66
N VAL A 39 12.85 16.61 -10.66
CA VAL A 39 13.11 17.06 -9.30
C VAL A 39 14.30 16.33 -8.70
N GLN A 40 14.80 16.82 -7.57
CA GLN A 40 15.75 16.07 -6.74
C GLN A 40 14.98 15.47 -5.56
N PHE A 41 14.80 14.14 -5.57
CA PHE A 41 14.21 13.47 -4.41
C PHE A 41 15.27 13.21 -3.32
N ILE A 42 14.84 13.37 -2.07
CA ILE A 42 15.57 12.97 -0.86
C ILE A 42 14.64 12.05 -0.10
N VAL A 43 14.87 10.73 -0.19
CA VAL A 43 13.97 9.73 0.37
C VAL A 43 14.52 9.21 1.69
N PHE A 44 13.76 9.30 2.75
CA PHE A 44 14.09 8.75 4.07
C PHE A 44 13.30 7.46 4.30
N CYS A 45 14.00 6.35 4.50
CA CYS A 45 13.38 5.03 4.65
C CYS A 45 14.19 4.12 5.59
N ALA A 46 13.64 2.95 5.90
CA ALA A 46 14.33 1.94 6.69
C ALA A 46 15.54 1.37 5.95
N ASP A 47 16.57 1.01 6.72
CA ASP A 47 17.79 0.45 6.18
C ASP A 47 17.61 -0.98 5.65
N ASN A 48 18.18 -1.24 4.47
CA ASN A 48 18.21 -2.55 3.84
C ASN A 48 19.38 -2.64 2.84
N GLU A 49 20.20 -3.67 2.96
CA GLU A 49 21.40 -3.86 2.15
C GLU A 49 21.09 -4.04 0.65
N GLN A 50 20.09 -4.85 0.33
CA GLN A 50 19.69 -5.09 -1.06
C GLN A 50 19.14 -3.81 -1.72
N ALA A 51 18.34 -3.04 -0.98
CA ALA A 51 17.83 -1.76 -1.48
C ALA A 51 18.96 -0.74 -1.70
N ARG A 52 19.99 -0.72 -0.83
CA ARG A 52 21.17 0.12 -1.02
C ARG A 52 21.88 -0.18 -2.33
N ALA A 53 22.17 -1.46 -2.59
CA ALA A 53 22.84 -1.89 -3.82
C ALA A 53 22.05 -1.48 -5.09
N ILE A 54 20.74 -1.56 -5.06
CA ILE A 54 19.89 -1.10 -6.18
C ILE A 54 19.94 0.42 -6.32
N ALA A 55 19.93 1.16 -5.21
CA ALA A 55 19.89 2.63 -5.21
C ALA A 55 21.23 3.29 -5.65
N GLU A 56 22.34 2.56 -5.66
CA GLU A 56 23.64 3.07 -6.14
C GLU A 56 23.58 3.61 -7.57
N LYS A 57 22.66 3.12 -8.39
CA LYS A 57 22.47 3.59 -9.77
C LYS A 57 21.77 4.94 -9.89
N TYR A 58 21.07 5.42 -8.81
CA TYR A 58 20.31 6.67 -8.86
C TYR A 58 21.21 7.89 -8.80
N LYS A 59 20.98 8.84 -9.69
CA LYS A 59 21.80 10.06 -9.86
C LYS A 59 21.07 11.32 -9.42
N TYR A 60 19.76 11.35 -9.58
CA TYR A 60 18.89 12.49 -9.30
C TYR A 60 18.12 12.36 -8.00
N SER A 61 18.09 11.16 -7.43
CA SER A 61 17.42 10.85 -6.19
C SER A 61 18.44 10.35 -5.16
N LYS A 62 18.40 10.92 -3.96
CA LYS A 62 19.24 10.51 -2.83
C LYS A 62 18.41 9.71 -1.84
N ILE A 63 18.75 8.45 -1.64
CA ILE A 63 18.09 7.60 -0.64
C ILE A 63 18.91 7.62 0.65
N ILE A 64 18.26 7.99 1.75
CA ILE A 64 18.88 8.05 3.08
C ILE A 64 18.29 6.93 3.94
N TYR A 65 19.08 5.91 4.12
CA TYR A 65 18.74 4.75 4.92
C TYR A 65 19.00 5.02 6.39
N LEU A 66 17.97 4.93 7.21
CA LEU A 66 18.05 5.20 8.63
C LEU A 66 18.07 3.88 9.43
N PRO A 67 18.94 3.78 10.44
CA PRO A 67 19.01 2.60 11.26
C PRO A 67 17.74 2.44 12.10
N LYS A 68 17.40 1.19 12.42
CA LYS A 68 16.27 0.86 13.29
C LYS A 68 16.42 1.51 14.66
N THR A 69 15.27 1.83 15.26
CA THR A 69 15.16 2.36 16.62
C THR A 69 15.73 1.35 17.64
N THR A 70 16.79 1.74 18.34
CA THR A 70 17.48 0.92 19.36
C THR A 70 16.76 0.95 20.72
N LEU A 71 17.20 0.11 21.66
CA LEU A 71 16.69 0.15 23.04
C LEU A 71 17.01 1.49 23.73
N ALA A 72 18.21 2.04 23.50
CA ALA A 72 18.58 3.36 24.00
C ALA A 72 17.69 4.46 23.43
N ASP A 73 17.39 4.41 22.12
CA ASP A 73 16.44 5.33 21.50
C ASP A 73 15.05 5.26 22.14
N ARG A 74 14.58 4.06 22.50
CA ARG A 74 13.26 3.87 23.16
C ARG A 74 13.22 4.52 24.55
N LEU A 75 14.31 4.46 25.31
CA LEU A 75 14.41 5.15 26.58
C LEU A 75 14.36 6.67 26.40
N ILE A 76 15.15 7.21 25.47
CA ILE A 76 15.16 8.63 25.13
C ILE A 76 13.78 9.08 24.66
N ASN A 77 13.14 8.30 23.80
CA ASN A 77 11.77 8.58 23.31
C ASN A 77 10.78 8.72 24.49
N ARG A 78 10.89 7.83 25.48
CA ARG A 78 10.04 7.88 26.69
C ARG A 78 10.26 9.15 27.50
N VAL A 79 11.52 9.54 27.70
CA VAL A 79 11.86 10.78 28.43
C VAL A 79 11.33 11.99 27.71
N ILE A 80 11.54 12.11 26.40
CA ILE A 80 11.05 13.24 25.58
C ILE A 80 9.53 13.31 25.62
N ARG A 81 8.84 12.17 25.46
CA ARG A 81 7.37 12.11 25.51
C ARG A 81 6.83 12.57 26.87
N TYR A 82 7.48 12.17 27.96
CA TYR A 82 7.13 12.64 29.29
C TYR A 82 7.35 14.16 29.42
N SER A 83 8.48 14.66 28.94
CA SER A 83 8.80 16.11 28.95
C SER A 83 7.81 16.91 28.14
N ASN A 84 7.36 16.43 26.96
CA ASN A 84 6.33 17.06 26.15
C ASN A 84 4.96 17.19 26.87
N ARG A 85 4.66 16.27 27.81
CA ARG A 85 3.44 16.32 28.62
C ARG A 85 3.49 17.39 29.71
N ILE A 86 4.69 17.64 30.26
CA ILE A 86 4.88 18.59 31.38
C ILE A 86 5.12 19.99 30.87
N ILE A 87 5.95 20.15 29.84
CA ILE A 87 6.37 21.44 29.34
C ILE A 87 5.39 21.87 28.25
N LYS A 88 4.35 22.61 28.65
CA LYS A 88 3.40 23.22 27.73
C LYS A 88 4.15 24.09 26.70
N ASN A 89 3.78 24.00 25.42
CA ASN A 89 4.35 24.75 24.28
C ASN A 89 5.71 24.23 23.73
N LYS A 90 6.29 23.14 24.22
CA LYS A 90 7.41 22.50 23.54
C LYS A 90 6.94 21.24 22.81
N THR A 91 7.19 21.20 21.51
CA THR A 91 6.89 20.05 20.65
C THR A 91 8.20 19.43 20.18
N TRP A 92 8.83 18.65 21.05
CA TRP A 92 10.00 17.87 20.65
C TRP A 92 9.57 16.61 19.93
N ILE A 93 10.29 16.25 18.89
CA ILE A 93 10.10 14.98 18.19
C ILE A 93 10.45 13.84 19.14
N ASP A 94 9.47 13.05 19.55
CA ASP A 94 9.68 12.03 20.57
C ASP A 94 10.17 10.69 19.99
N ILE A 95 10.08 10.49 18.67
CA ILE A 95 10.57 9.28 17.99
C ILE A 95 11.95 9.49 17.36
N ALA A 96 12.90 8.63 17.69
CA ALA A 96 14.30 8.73 17.25
C ALA A 96 14.46 8.77 15.73
N TYR A 97 13.65 7.98 15.00
CA TYR A 97 13.63 7.97 13.54
C TYR A 97 13.37 9.37 12.99
N TYR A 98 12.27 10.04 13.40
CA TYR A 98 11.92 11.38 12.94
C TYR A 98 12.91 12.45 13.42
N ARG A 99 13.56 12.27 14.60
CA ARG A 99 14.65 13.17 15.02
C ARG A 99 15.87 13.09 14.08
N ARG A 100 16.18 11.88 13.55
CA ARG A 100 17.24 11.71 12.55
C ARG A 100 16.85 12.36 11.24
N VAL A 101 15.63 12.11 10.74
CA VAL A 101 15.08 12.79 9.55
C VAL A 101 15.19 14.30 9.70
N PHE A 102 14.72 14.85 10.83
CA PHE A 102 14.72 16.29 11.07
C PHE A 102 16.12 16.93 10.98
N ARG A 103 17.16 16.23 11.48
CA ARG A 103 18.55 16.70 11.36
C ARG A 103 19.01 16.78 9.90
N TYR A 104 18.74 15.75 9.12
CA TYR A 104 19.05 15.76 7.69
C TYR A 104 18.28 16.83 6.93
N LEU A 105 17.01 17.04 7.24
CA LEU A 105 16.22 18.09 6.59
C LEU A 105 16.77 19.50 6.84
N LYS A 106 17.34 19.76 8.02
CA LYS A 106 18.04 21.03 8.31
C LYS A 106 19.28 21.22 7.45
N GLU A 107 19.99 20.15 7.15
CA GLU A 107 21.17 20.15 6.29
C GLU A 107 20.78 20.34 4.82
N TYR A 108 19.83 19.55 4.32
CA TYR A 108 19.45 19.55 2.90
C TYR A 108 18.52 20.68 2.49
N ARG A 109 17.75 21.24 3.41
CA ARG A 109 16.78 22.30 3.19
C ARG A 109 15.92 22.07 1.94
N PRO A 110 15.05 21.05 1.93
CA PRO A 110 14.17 20.77 0.81
C PRO A 110 13.13 21.86 0.62
N ASP A 111 12.65 22.05 -0.61
CA ASP A 111 11.56 22.97 -0.94
C ASP A 111 10.18 22.42 -0.50
N ALA A 112 10.07 21.09 -0.36
CA ALA A 112 8.86 20.42 0.12
C ALA A 112 9.20 19.18 0.93
N ILE A 113 8.39 18.87 1.93
CA ILE A 113 8.48 17.70 2.79
C ILE A 113 7.16 16.95 2.69
N VAL A 114 7.18 15.71 2.24
CA VAL A 114 5.99 14.86 2.09
C VAL A 114 6.02 13.75 3.14
N ALA A 115 5.00 13.69 3.97
CA ALA A 115 4.76 12.59 4.89
C ALA A 115 4.09 11.43 4.14
N GLU A 116 4.81 10.33 3.97
CA GLU A 116 4.36 9.14 3.24
C GLU A 116 3.74 8.08 4.17
N GLY A 117 3.19 8.52 5.30
CA GLY A 117 2.61 7.65 6.32
C GLY A 117 3.33 7.71 7.67
N GLY A 118 2.97 6.82 8.58
CA GLY A 118 3.59 6.69 9.90
C GLY A 118 2.94 7.54 10.98
N LEU A 119 3.74 8.19 11.82
CA LEU A 119 3.26 8.99 12.94
C LEU A 119 3.07 10.46 12.53
N TYR A 120 1.91 10.77 12.00
CA TYR A 120 1.58 12.08 11.41
C TYR A 120 1.80 13.26 12.34
N HIS A 121 1.55 13.14 13.65
CA HIS A 121 1.73 14.22 14.62
C HIS A 121 3.19 14.66 14.79
N GLU A 122 4.17 13.81 14.46
CA GLU A 122 5.59 14.16 14.53
C GLU A 122 5.96 15.30 13.55
N PHE A 123 5.18 15.44 12.47
CA PHE A 123 5.37 16.49 11.47
C PHE A 123 5.01 17.90 11.98
N LYS A 124 4.39 18.04 13.16
CA LYS A 124 4.13 19.34 13.77
C LYS A 124 5.42 20.15 13.96
N ARG A 125 6.50 19.49 14.38
CA ARG A 125 7.80 20.16 14.52
C ARG A 125 8.41 20.51 13.17
N PHE A 126 8.18 19.72 12.15
CA PHE A 126 8.63 20.00 10.78
C PHE A 126 7.91 21.23 10.24
N ALA A 127 6.59 21.32 10.40
CA ALA A 127 5.81 22.48 9.99
C ALA A 127 6.25 23.77 10.69
N GLN A 128 6.60 23.70 11.97
CA GLN A 128 7.14 24.85 12.71
C GLN A 128 8.51 25.34 12.21
N GLU A 129 9.36 24.44 11.76
CA GLU A 129 10.74 24.75 11.34
C GLU A 129 10.82 25.16 9.86
N PHE A 130 10.05 24.49 8.98
CA PHE A 130 10.17 24.63 7.54
C PHE A 130 9.01 25.42 6.90
N GLY A 131 8.02 25.82 7.69
CA GLY A 131 6.76 26.40 7.21
C GLY A 131 5.72 25.32 6.90
N LYS A 132 4.49 25.51 7.39
CA LYS A 132 3.37 24.59 7.18
C LYS A 132 3.08 24.38 5.69
N GLU A 133 3.17 25.43 4.90
CA GLU A 133 2.93 25.47 3.46
C GLU A 133 3.86 24.54 2.67
N ASN A 134 5.02 24.18 3.25
CA ASN A 134 6.02 23.29 2.65
C ASN A 134 5.90 21.86 3.16
N VAL A 135 4.94 21.55 4.05
CA VAL A 135 4.73 20.20 4.59
C VAL A 135 3.43 19.62 4.05
N TYR A 136 3.55 18.50 3.36
CA TYR A 136 2.49 17.80 2.67
C TYR A 136 2.19 16.47 3.36
N LEU A 137 0.92 16.07 3.38
CA LEU A 137 0.50 14.74 3.78
C LEU A 137 0.08 13.95 2.54
N HIS A 138 0.70 12.80 2.28
CA HIS A 138 0.24 11.85 1.28
C HIS A 138 -0.58 10.74 1.96
N ILE A 139 -1.85 10.66 1.64
CA ILE A 139 -2.83 9.78 2.30
C ILE A 139 -2.93 8.47 1.52
N HIS A 140 -2.35 7.39 2.08
CA HIS A 140 -2.30 6.06 1.45
C HIS A 140 -3.37 5.08 1.93
N HIS A 141 -4.19 5.46 2.90
CA HIS A 141 -5.29 4.63 3.44
C HIS A 141 -6.48 5.51 3.82
N HIS A 142 -7.59 4.92 4.18
CA HIS A 142 -8.71 5.68 4.72
C HIS A 142 -8.28 6.38 6.01
N LEU A 143 -8.19 7.69 5.97
CA LEU A 143 -7.70 8.53 7.05
C LEU A 143 -8.62 9.73 7.23
N LEU A 144 -9.17 9.87 8.43
CA LEU A 144 -9.88 11.06 8.86
C LEU A 144 -8.89 12.05 9.50
N CYS A 145 -9.15 13.33 9.37
CA CYS A 145 -8.38 14.35 10.09
C CYS A 145 -8.77 14.34 11.55
N GLU A 146 -7.90 13.83 12.40
CA GLU A 146 -8.08 13.86 13.84
C GLU A 146 -7.52 15.16 14.43
N PRO A 147 -8.05 15.70 15.55
CA PRO A 147 -7.63 16.99 16.11
C PRO A 147 -6.13 17.11 16.39
N TYR A 148 -5.46 16.00 16.71
CA TYR A 148 -4.03 15.98 17.03
C TYR A 148 -3.11 16.11 15.80
N ILE A 149 -3.65 15.95 14.59
CA ILE A 149 -2.93 16.09 13.31
C ILE A 149 -3.47 17.23 12.45
N ASP A 150 -4.58 17.85 12.85
CA ASP A 150 -5.12 19.01 12.16
C ASP A 150 -4.18 20.20 12.25
N HIS A 151 -4.24 21.10 11.30
CA HIS A 151 -3.38 22.29 11.18
C HIS A 151 -1.86 22.01 11.05
N ILE A 152 -1.43 20.77 10.86
CA ILE A 152 0.01 20.44 10.66
C ILE A 152 0.44 20.66 9.21
N TYR A 153 -0.41 20.27 8.27
CA TYR A 153 -0.06 20.22 6.85
C TYR A 153 -0.64 21.39 6.07
N GLY A 154 0.16 22.00 5.20
CA GLY A 154 -0.32 23.03 4.27
C GLY A 154 -1.07 22.46 3.08
N SER A 155 -0.80 21.20 2.78
CA SER A 155 -1.49 20.48 1.69
C SER A 155 -1.65 18.99 2.00
N VAL A 156 -2.72 18.40 1.47
CA VAL A 156 -2.93 16.96 1.49
C VAL A 156 -3.06 16.42 0.07
N ILE A 157 -2.52 15.23 -0.16
CA ILE A 157 -2.56 14.51 -1.42
C ILE A 157 -3.24 13.17 -1.14
N GLY A 158 -4.48 13.00 -1.60
CA GLY A 158 -5.19 11.72 -1.49
C GLY A 158 -4.94 10.87 -2.72
N ILE A 159 -4.83 9.55 -2.52
CA ILE A 159 -4.66 8.58 -3.62
C ILE A 159 -5.97 8.28 -4.36
N SER A 160 -7.08 8.87 -3.95
CA SER A 160 -8.39 8.85 -4.59
C SER A 160 -9.18 10.09 -4.16
N GLN A 161 -10.22 10.44 -4.90
CA GLN A 161 -11.16 11.48 -4.47
C GLN A 161 -11.86 11.11 -3.15
N PHE A 162 -12.13 9.82 -2.94
CA PHE A 162 -12.65 9.31 -1.68
C PHE A 162 -11.71 9.67 -0.51
N ALA A 163 -10.43 9.30 -0.59
CA ALA A 163 -9.45 9.59 0.47
C ALA A 163 -9.31 11.09 0.73
N THR A 164 -9.29 11.90 -0.33
CA THR A 164 -9.23 13.36 -0.23
C THR A 164 -10.47 13.94 0.45
N ARG A 165 -11.68 13.51 0.03
CA ARG A 165 -12.94 13.99 0.62
C ARG A 165 -13.09 13.62 2.10
N GLU A 166 -12.73 12.40 2.47
CA GLU A 166 -12.82 11.95 3.87
C GLU A 166 -11.95 12.79 4.80
N TRP A 167 -10.72 13.11 4.40
CA TRP A 167 -9.90 14.06 5.12
C TRP A 167 -10.54 15.45 5.19
N MET A 168 -10.91 16.02 4.03
CA MET A 168 -11.46 17.37 3.94
C MET A 168 -12.80 17.54 4.67
N ARG A 169 -13.56 16.46 4.85
CA ARG A 169 -14.82 16.47 5.61
C ARG A 169 -14.60 16.64 7.11
N THR A 170 -13.43 16.26 7.63
CA THR A 170 -13.14 16.19 9.07
C THR A 170 -12.10 17.20 9.54
N THR A 171 -11.40 17.90 8.65
CA THR A 171 -10.48 18.98 9.02
C THR A 171 -11.23 20.27 9.36
N GLU A 172 -10.77 20.97 10.38
CA GLU A 172 -11.20 22.34 10.71
C GLU A 172 -10.33 23.41 10.04
N ASP A 173 -9.18 23.00 9.47
CA ASP A 173 -8.22 23.88 8.79
C ASP A 173 -8.77 24.33 7.43
N LYS A 174 -9.16 25.62 7.34
CA LYS A 174 -9.72 26.19 6.11
C LYS A 174 -8.67 26.57 5.05
N ASP A 175 -7.40 26.61 5.43
CA ASP A 175 -6.30 27.02 4.56
C ASP A 175 -5.59 25.82 3.92
N VAL A 176 -5.88 24.60 4.36
CA VAL A 176 -5.28 23.38 3.80
C VAL A 176 -5.72 23.16 2.36
N LYS A 177 -4.75 22.93 1.47
CA LYS A 177 -5.02 22.62 0.07
C LYS A 177 -5.16 21.11 -0.12
N ALA A 178 -6.08 20.68 -0.96
CA ALA A 178 -6.32 19.27 -1.22
C ALA A 178 -6.10 18.93 -2.69
N TYR A 179 -5.37 17.85 -2.93
CA TYR A 179 -5.09 17.31 -4.26
C TYR A 179 -5.43 15.84 -4.29
N THR A 180 -5.86 15.36 -5.44
CA THR A 180 -6.02 13.92 -5.70
C THR A 180 -5.01 13.50 -6.77
N VAL A 181 -4.15 12.54 -6.41
CA VAL A 181 -3.19 11.92 -7.33
C VAL A 181 -3.37 10.42 -7.22
N TYR A 182 -3.92 9.82 -8.27
CA TYR A 182 -4.19 8.38 -8.28
C TYR A 182 -2.88 7.58 -8.25
N ASN A 183 -2.89 6.49 -7.49
CA ASN A 183 -1.79 5.55 -7.48
C ASN A 183 -1.66 4.85 -8.84
N CYS A 184 -0.43 4.46 -9.15
CA CYS A 184 -0.10 3.67 -10.34
C CYS A 184 0.55 2.33 -9.96
N VAL A 185 0.62 1.45 -10.93
CA VAL A 185 1.37 0.19 -10.86
C VAL A 185 2.39 0.15 -12.00
N ASN A 186 3.45 -0.62 -11.81
CA ASN A 186 4.39 -0.88 -12.90
C ASN A 186 3.72 -1.82 -13.91
N GLU A 187 3.27 -1.26 -15.04
CA GLU A 187 2.55 -2.00 -16.08
C GLU A 187 3.41 -3.08 -16.75
N ASP A 188 4.74 -2.92 -16.80
CA ASP A 188 5.64 -3.89 -17.43
C ASP A 188 5.62 -5.24 -16.71
N LYS A 189 5.26 -5.27 -15.41
CA LYS A 189 5.04 -6.52 -14.66
C LYS A 189 3.89 -7.34 -15.28
N PHE A 190 2.84 -6.67 -15.80
CA PHE A 190 1.61 -7.29 -16.29
C PHE A 190 1.52 -7.32 -17.82
N LYS A 191 2.40 -6.63 -18.57
CA LYS A 191 2.49 -6.68 -20.04
C LYS A 191 3.01 -8.03 -20.55
N LYS A 192 3.82 -8.74 -19.75
CA LYS A 192 4.24 -10.11 -20.09
C LYS A 192 3.02 -10.99 -20.26
N ARG A 193 2.97 -11.73 -21.36
CA ARG A 193 1.86 -12.65 -21.63
C ARG A 193 2.34 -14.08 -21.50
N ILE A 194 1.53 -14.91 -20.83
CA ILE A 194 1.74 -16.37 -20.80
C ILE A 194 1.12 -16.96 -22.07
N THR A 195 1.68 -18.09 -22.53
CA THR A 195 1.11 -18.84 -23.64
C THR A 195 -0.13 -19.62 -23.20
N PRO A 196 -1.00 -20.05 -24.13
CA PRO A 196 -2.10 -20.96 -23.79
C PRO A 196 -1.64 -22.24 -23.08
N GLU A 197 -0.52 -22.82 -23.51
CA GLU A 197 0.07 -24.02 -22.91
C GLU A 197 0.55 -23.75 -21.48
N GLU A 198 1.16 -22.59 -21.23
CA GLU A 198 1.57 -22.21 -19.89
C GLU A 198 0.36 -21.97 -18.98
N ARG A 199 -0.71 -21.37 -19.50
CA ARG A 199 -1.98 -21.22 -18.79
C ARG A 199 -2.56 -22.56 -18.34
N GLU A 200 -2.65 -23.51 -19.26
CA GLU A 200 -3.14 -24.87 -18.98
C GLU A 200 -2.24 -25.58 -17.95
N ARG A 201 -0.93 -25.42 -18.07
CA ARG A 201 0.03 -25.99 -17.11
C ARG A 201 -0.18 -25.44 -15.70
N ILE A 202 -0.32 -24.11 -15.55
CA ILE A 202 -0.56 -23.47 -14.25
C ILE A 202 -1.88 -23.96 -13.65
N ARG A 203 -2.95 -24.05 -14.45
CA ARG A 203 -4.25 -24.59 -14.01
C ARG A 203 -4.11 -26.05 -13.54
N GLY A 204 -3.39 -26.87 -14.31
CA GLY A 204 -3.13 -28.27 -13.99
C GLY A 204 -2.35 -28.48 -12.68
N GLU A 205 -1.42 -27.55 -12.33
CA GLU A 205 -0.69 -27.59 -11.05
C GLU A 205 -1.64 -27.51 -9.84
N PHE A 206 -2.83 -26.90 -10.00
CA PHE A 206 -3.88 -26.82 -8.99
C PHE A 206 -4.97 -27.91 -9.16
N GLY A 207 -4.86 -28.77 -10.16
CA GLY A 207 -5.88 -29.75 -10.48
C GLY A 207 -7.14 -29.17 -11.12
N PHE A 208 -7.07 -27.95 -11.67
CA PHE A 208 -8.15 -27.32 -12.41
C PHE A 208 -8.15 -27.80 -13.85
N LYS A 209 -9.34 -27.94 -14.41
CA LYS A 209 -9.55 -28.39 -15.79
C LYS A 209 -9.66 -27.19 -16.74
N ARG A 210 -9.52 -27.45 -18.01
CA ARG A 210 -9.62 -26.43 -19.06
C ARG A 210 -11.00 -25.74 -19.09
N GLU A 211 -12.05 -26.50 -18.85
CA GLU A 211 -13.45 -26.06 -18.84
C GLU A 211 -13.85 -25.35 -17.55
N ASP A 212 -13.03 -25.41 -16.49
CA ASP A 212 -13.33 -24.73 -15.22
C ASP A 212 -13.25 -23.21 -15.36
N THR A 213 -14.17 -22.50 -14.72
CA THR A 213 -14.11 -21.05 -14.53
C THR A 213 -13.36 -20.75 -13.25
N ILE A 214 -12.19 -20.11 -13.36
CA ILE A 214 -11.32 -19.83 -12.22
C ILE A 214 -11.52 -18.41 -11.74
N LEU A 215 -12.08 -18.26 -10.52
CA LEU A 215 -12.09 -17.03 -9.77
C LEU A 215 -10.72 -16.82 -9.11
N LEU A 216 -10.20 -15.61 -9.12
CA LEU A 216 -8.96 -15.23 -8.46
C LEU A 216 -9.23 -14.27 -7.31
N PHE A 217 -8.77 -14.61 -6.12
CA PHE A 217 -8.55 -13.66 -5.04
C PHE A 217 -7.05 -13.45 -4.87
N CYS A 218 -6.61 -12.20 -4.87
CA CYS A 218 -5.22 -11.84 -4.56
C CYS A 218 -5.20 -10.72 -3.52
N GLY A 219 -4.53 -10.94 -2.38
CA GLY A 219 -4.46 -9.93 -1.33
C GLY A 219 -4.14 -10.49 0.05
N ARG A 220 -4.14 -9.61 1.05
CA ARG A 220 -3.93 -10.02 2.44
C ARG A 220 -5.09 -10.88 2.95
N ILE A 221 -4.78 -11.95 3.65
CA ILE A 221 -5.77 -12.83 4.28
C ILE A 221 -6.09 -12.28 5.67
N ILE A 222 -6.95 -11.27 5.68
CA ILE A 222 -7.46 -10.58 6.89
C ILE A 222 -8.96 -10.34 6.75
N GLU A 223 -9.67 -10.21 7.87
CA GLU A 223 -11.13 -10.13 7.91
C GLU A 223 -11.72 -9.09 6.96
N VAL A 224 -11.17 -7.87 7.00
CA VAL A 224 -11.68 -6.74 6.20
C VAL A 224 -11.56 -6.93 4.69
N LYS A 225 -10.85 -7.97 4.21
CA LYS A 225 -10.75 -8.30 2.80
C LYS A 225 -11.83 -9.26 2.30
N GLY A 226 -12.78 -9.68 3.15
CA GLY A 226 -13.95 -10.47 2.77
C GLY A 226 -13.64 -11.89 2.27
N VAL A 227 -12.52 -12.45 2.71
CA VAL A 227 -12.06 -13.78 2.26
C VAL A 227 -13.01 -14.87 2.71
N ARG A 228 -13.50 -14.79 3.95
CA ARG A 228 -14.48 -15.75 4.51
C ARG A 228 -15.79 -15.73 3.72
N GLU A 229 -16.29 -14.55 3.42
CA GLU A 229 -17.52 -14.31 2.68
C GLU A 229 -17.41 -14.87 1.26
N LEU A 230 -16.27 -14.66 0.59
CA LEU A 230 -15.99 -15.25 -0.72
C LEU A 230 -15.96 -16.78 -0.67
N LEU A 231 -15.28 -17.35 0.31
CA LEU A 231 -15.23 -18.82 0.49
C LEU A 231 -16.62 -19.38 0.74
N GLN A 232 -17.41 -18.75 1.60
CA GLN A 232 -18.77 -19.18 1.89
C GLN A 232 -19.66 -19.10 0.64
N ALA A 233 -19.52 -18.06 -0.18
CA ALA A 233 -20.22 -17.94 -1.45
C ALA A 233 -19.85 -19.08 -2.40
N VAL A 234 -18.55 -19.39 -2.56
CA VAL A 234 -18.08 -20.50 -3.41
C VAL A 234 -18.56 -21.86 -2.89
N ILE A 235 -18.55 -22.09 -1.57
CA ILE A 235 -19.07 -23.33 -0.96
C ILE A 235 -20.56 -23.49 -1.26
N ASN A 236 -21.33 -22.43 -1.19
CA ASN A 236 -22.78 -22.44 -1.39
C ASN A 236 -23.20 -22.55 -2.87
N LEU A 237 -22.30 -22.18 -3.80
CA LEU A 237 -22.57 -22.33 -5.23
C LEU A 237 -22.70 -23.81 -5.62
N LYS A 238 -23.84 -24.17 -6.26
CA LYS A 238 -24.07 -25.52 -6.83
C LYS A 238 -23.44 -25.65 -8.24
N ARG A 239 -22.23 -25.16 -8.41
CA ARG A 239 -21.49 -25.13 -9.67
C ARG A 239 -20.07 -25.70 -9.43
N PRO A 240 -19.88 -27.00 -9.66
CA PRO A 240 -18.58 -27.65 -9.42
C PRO A 240 -17.47 -27.21 -10.40
N ASP A 241 -17.86 -26.63 -11.52
CA ASP A 241 -16.99 -26.04 -12.54
C ASP A 241 -16.46 -24.63 -12.15
N ILE A 242 -17.00 -24.01 -11.11
CA ILE A 242 -16.45 -22.76 -10.57
C ILE A 242 -15.41 -23.09 -9.49
N LYS A 243 -14.18 -22.67 -9.74
CA LYS A 243 -13.02 -22.85 -8.87
C LYS A 243 -12.54 -21.52 -8.32
N LEU A 244 -11.85 -21.52 -7.19
CA LEU A 244 -11.25 -20.34 -6.58
C LEU A 244 -9.76 -20.58 -6.34
N LEU A 245 -8.93 -19.73 -6.92
CA LEU A 245 -7.51 -19.63 -6.62
C LEU A 245 -7.29 -18.44 -5.67
N MET A 246 -6.77 -18.72 -4.48
CA MET A 246 -6.48 -17.71 -3.48
C MET A 246 -4.98 -17.50 -3.33
N ILE A 247 -4.53 -16.26 -3.49
CA ILE A 247 -3.12 -15.87 -3.37
C ILE A 247 -2.98 -14.82 -2.28
N GLY A 248 -2.09 -15.05 -1.34
CA GLY A 248 -1.77 -14.07 -0.32
C GLY A 248 -1.36 -14.64 1.03
N SER A 249 -1.21 -13.76 2.00
CA SER A 249 -0.86 -14.07 3.39
C SER A 249 -1.43 -12.99 4.30
N ALA A 250 -1.47 -13.21 5.61
CA ALA A 250 -1.84 -12.17 6.58
C ALA A 250 -0.77 -11.05 6.66
N GLY A 251 0.49 -11.38 6.36
CA GLY A 251 1.62 -10.44 6.41
C GLY A 251 2.13 -10.03 5.04
N PHE A 252 3.08 -9.09 5.03
CA PHE A 252 3.81 -8.68 3.84
C PHE A 252 5.10 -9.49 3.70
N GLY A 253 5.40 -9.93 2.48
CA GLY A 253 6.68 -10.57 2.13
C GLY A 253 6.92 -11.96 2.72
N GLY A 254 5.87 -12.67 3.12
CA GLY A 254 5.99 -14.04 3.63
C GLY A 254 4.70 -14.61 4.20
N ASN A 255 4.72 -15.90 4.55
CA ASN A 255 3.57 -16.58 5.12
C ASN A 255 3.48 -16.32 6.63
N VAL A 256 2.42 -15.63 7.05
CA VAL A 256 2.10 -15.35 8.45
C VAL A 256 0.81 -16.09 8.80
N VAL A 257 0.84 -16.91 9.85
CA VAL A 257 -0.32 -17.64 10.36
C VAL A 257 -0.94 -16.84 11.51
N THR A 258 -2.23 -16.51 11.35
CA THR A 258 -3.05 -15.86 12.37
C THR A 258 -4.27 -16.75 12.68
N PRO A 259 -5.02 -16.50 13.78
CA PRO A 259 -6.27 -17.22 14.02
C PRO A 259 -7.26 -17.15 12.84
N TYR A 260 -7.35 -15.98 12.20
CA TYR A 260 -8.18 -15.81 11.00
C TYR A 260 -7.68 -16.65 9.81
N VAL A 261 -6.38 -16.74 9.57
CA VAL A 261 -5.81 -17.61 8.53
C VAL A 261 -6.15 -19.08 8.81
N GLN A 262 -6.11 -19.51 10.08
CA GLN A 262 -6.51 -20.87 10.45
C GLN A 262 -8.00 -21.14 10.20
N GLU A 263 -8.88 -20.17 10.46
CA GLU A 263 -10.30 -20.24 10.12
C GLU A 263 -10.50 -20.37 8.62
N VAL A 264 -9.82 -19.53 7.83
CA VAL A 264 -9.83 -19.57 6.36
C VAL A 264 -9.37 -20.94 5.85
N GLN A 265 -8.30 -21.52 6.41
CA GLN A 265 -7.81 -22.84 6.03
C GLN A 265 -8.86 -23.94 6.24
N LYS A 266 -9.60 -23.92 7.36
CA LYS A 266 -10.71 -24.87 7.59
C LYS A 266 -11.82 -24.74 6.55
N LEU A 267 -12.12 -23.51 6.11
CA LEU A 267 -13.10 -23.30 5.04
C LEU A 267 -12.59 -23.81 3.68
N VAL A 268 -11.30 -23.63 3.40
CA VAL A 268 -10.64 -24.18 2.20
C VAL A 268 -10.73 -25.72 2.20
N GLU A 269 -10.44 -26.36 3.33
CA GLU A 269 -10.58 -27.82 3.48
C GLU A 269 -12.02 -28.28 3.23
N LYS A 270 -13.01 -27.56 3.78
CA LYS A 270 -14.43 -27.82 3.54
C LYS A 270 -14.86 -27.65 2.09
N ALA A 271 -14.27 -26.70 1.38
CA ALA A 271 -14.53 -26.46 -0.04
C ALA A 271 -13.90 -27.55 -0.95
N GLY A 272 -12.91 -28.28 -0.43
CA GLY A 272 -12.22 -29.38 -1.12
C GLY A 272 -11.50 -28.92 -2.38
N GLU A 273 -11.65 -29.70 -3.47
CA GLU A 273 -10.93 -29.44 -4.73
C GLU A 273 -11.35 -28.15 -5.46
N ARG A 274 -12.42 -27.50 -5.02
CA ARG A 274 -12.88 -26.25 -5.65
C ARG A 274 -12.07 -25.04 -5.27
N VAL A 275 -11.32 -25.09 -4.17
CA VAL A 275 -10.53 -23.96 -3.67
C VAL A 275 -9.08 -24.37 -3.49
N LYS A 276 -8.17 -23.59 -4.04
CA LYS A 276 -6.73 -23.72 -3.83
C LYS A 276 -6.17 -22.44 -3.22
N PHE A 277 -5.35 -22.62 -2.20
CA PHE A 277 -4.70 -21.54 -1.48
C PHE A 277 -3.18 -21.69 -1.59
N THR A 278 -2.52 -20.72 -2.25
CA THR A 278 -1.08 -20.80 -2.53
C THR A 278 -0.21 -20.25 -1.39
N GLY A 279 -0.77 -19.44 -0.49
CA GLY A 279 0.03 -18.58 0.37
C GLY A 279 0.63 -17.40 -0.39
N TYR A 280 1.70 -16.83 0.15
CA TYR A 280 2.41 -15.70 -0.46
C TYR A 280 3.11 -16.09 -1.77
N ILE A 281 2.92 -15.28 -2.80
CA ILE A 281 3.63 -15.36 -4.08
C ILE A 281 4.39 -14.04 -4.28
N GLU A 282 5.64 -14.14 -4.74
CA GLU A 282 6.45 -12.98 -5.08
C GLU A 282 5.80 -12.13 -6.18
N ASN A 283 5.78 -10.81 -6.01
CA ASN A 283 5.13 -9.88 -6.94
C ASN A 283 5.56 -10.05 -8.41
N GLN A 284 6.83 -10.42 -8.64
CA GLN A 284 7.34 -10.64 -10.00
C GLN A 284 6.72 -11.84 -10.72
N LYS A 285 6.10 -12.77 -9.97
CA LYS A 285 5.49 -14.00 -10.50
C LYS A 285 3.96 -13.88 -10.58
N LEU A 286 3.35 -12.87 -9.96
CA LEU A 286 1.89 -12.76 -9.84
C LEU A 286 1.17 -12.70 -11.19
N TYR A 287 1.73 -12.00 -12.20
CA TYR A 287 1.11 -11.87 -13.52
C TYR A 287 0.70 -13.21 -14.13
N ARG A 288 1.46 -14.29 -13.89
CA ARG A 288 1.18 -15.64 -14.41
C ARG A 288 -0.13 -16.19 -13.83
N TYR A 289 -0.35 -15.98 -12.56
CA TYR A 289 -1.56 -16.44 -11.85
C TYR A 289 -2.77 -15.58 -12.21
N TYR A 290 -2.61 -14.28 -12.33
CA TYR A 290 -3.66 -13.41 -12.85
C TYR A 290 -4.11 -13.89 -14.24
N GLN A 291 -3.19 -14.11 -15.17
CA GLN A 291 -3.50 -14.53 -16.53
C GLN A 291 -3.95 -16.01 -16.63
N SER A 292 -3.76 -16.80 -15.59
CA SER A 292 -4.32 -18.16 -15.54
C SER A 292 -5.77 -18.21 -15.07
N ALA A 293 -6.28 -17.15 -14.46
CA ALA A 293 -7.66 -17.02 -14.02
C ALA A 293 -8.62 -16.52 -15.14
N ASP A 294 -9.90 -16.45 -14.83
CA ASP A 294 -10.95 -15.95 -15.73
C ASP A 294 -11.61 -14.69 -15.19
N ILE A 295 -11.76 -14.56 -13.86
CA ILE A 295 -12.42 -13.44 -13.19
C ILE A 295 -11.66 -13.13 -11.91
N GLN A 296 -11.39 -11.88 -11.62
CA GLN A 296 -10.88 -11.49 -10.31
C GLN A 296 -12.02 -11.05 -9.39
N VAL A 297 -11.98 -11.50 -8.13
CA VAL A 297 -12.95 -11.12 -7.10
C VAL A 297 -12.25 -10.34 -5.99
N ILE A 298 -12.77 -9.16 -5.68
CA ILE A 298 -12.24 -8.25 -4.64
C ILE A 298 -13.37 -7.91 -3.67
N PRO A 299 -13.63 -8.78 -2.67
CA PRO A 299 -14.81 -8.70 -1.81
C PRO A 299 -14.57 -7.87 -0.53
N SER A 300 -13.85 -6.77 -0.61
CA SER A 300 -13.48 -5.95 0.55
C SER A 300 -14.69 -5.47 1.35
N LEU A 301 -14.64 -5.67 2.67
CA LEU A 301 -15.69 -5.29 3.62
C LEU A 301 -15.48 -3.89 4.23
N TRP A 302 -14.33 -3.29 4.04
CA TRP A 302 -13.99 -1.97 4.55
C TRP A 302 -13.87 -0.94 3.42
N GLU A 303 -13.69 0.34 3.79
CA GLU A 303 -13.44 1.40 2.82
C GLU A 303 -12.00 1.35 2.31
N GLU A 304 -11.82 0.93 1.07
CA GLU A 304 -10.52 0.96 0.41
C GLU A 304 -10.17 2.38 -0.05
N ALA A 305 -8.99 2.85 0.27
CA ALA A 305 -8.55 4.16 -0.22
C ALA A 305 -8.19 4.14 -1.72
N ALA A 306 -7.76 2.98 -2.22
CA ALA A 306 -7.41 2.74 -3.63
C ALA A 306 -7.65 1.27 -4.00
N GLY A 307 -7.57 0.97 -5.29
CA GLY A 307 -7.78 -0.37 -5.84
C GLY A 307 -6.61 -0.87 -6.68
N LEU A 308 -5.38 -0.87 -6.17
CA LEU A 308 -4.21 -1.31 -6.96
C LEU A 308 -4.37 -2.72 -7.51
N ILE A 309 -4.89 -3.65 -6.71
CA ILE A 309 -5.15 -5.02 -7.17
C ILE A 309 -6.21 -5.09 -8.28
N ALA A 310 -7.13 -4.12 -8.36
CA ALA A 310 -8.07 -4.02 -9.48
C ALA A 310 -7.35 -3.58 -10.76
N ILE A 311 -6.39 -2.64 -10.66
CA ILE A 311 -5.54 -2.25 -11.81
C ILE A 311 -4.73 -3.46 -12.29
N GLU A 312 -4.14 -4.24 -11.40
CA GLU A 312 -3.38 -5.45 -11.73
C GLU A 312 -4.22 -6.46 -12.49
N GLY A 313 -5.46 -6.68 -12.05
CA GLY A 313 -6.42 -7.55 -12.72
C GLY A 313 -6.79 -7.06 -14.12
N MET A 314 -7.12 -5.79 -14.27
CA MET A 314 -7.45 -5.17 -15.57
C MET A 314 -6.26 -5.23 -16.54
N LEU A 315 -5.04 -4.92 -16.09
CA LEU A 315 -3.82 -5.05 -16.90
C LEU A 315 -3.54 -6.48 -17.32
N SER A 316 -3.97 -7.44 -16.51
CA SER A 316 -3.89 -8.87 -16.83
C SER A 316 -5.02 -9.35 -17.76
N GLY A 317 -6.00 -8.48 -18.06
CA GLY A 317 -7.13 -8.78 -18.95
C GLY A 317 -8.32 -9.44 -18.26
N LEU A 318 -8.42 -9.37 -16.92
CA LEU A 318 -9.51 -9.98 -16.16
C LEU A 318 -10.69 -9.02 -15.99
N PRO A 319 -11.92 -9.49 -16.23
CA PRO A 319 -13.11 -8.86 -15.70
C PRO A 319 -13.12 -8.97 -14.16
N LEU A 320 -13.74 -7.99 -13.49
CA LEU A 320 -13.72 -7.86 -12.05
C LEU A 320 -15.11 -8.06 -11.45
N ILE A 321 -15.16 -8.69 -10.28
CA ILE A 321 -16.30 -8.62 -9.34
C ILE A 321 -15.77 -7.93 -8.09
N ILE A 322 -16.29 -6.75 -7.76
CA ILE A 322 -15.80 -5.95 -6.65
C ILE A 322 -16.94 -5.45 -5.76
N THR A 323 -16.69 -5.34 -4.48
CA THR A 323 -17.60 -4.61 -3.59
C THR A 323 -17.46 -3.10 -3.79
N LYS A 324 -18.55 -2.36 -3.70
CA LYS A 324 -18.54 -0.89 -3.66
C LYS A 324 -17.84 -0.44 -2.39
N SER A 325 -16.60 0.00 -2.50
CA SER A 325 -15.70 0.20 -1.37
C SER A 325 -14.83 1.43 -1.60
N GLY A 326 -15.16 2.53 -0.93
CA GLY A 326 -14.38 3.76 -0.91
C GLY A 326 -13.86 4.22 -2.27
N GLY A 327 -12.54 4.39 -2.36
CA GLY A 327 -11.85 4.79 -3.60
C GLY A 327 -11.70 3.67 -4.63
N MET A 328 -12.00 2.39 -4.31
CA MET A 328 -11.81 1.29 -5.26
C MET A 328 -12.64 1.47 -6.53
N ILE A 329 -13.86 1.98 -6.42
CA ILE A 329 -14.74 2.23 -7.57
C ILE A 329 -14.18 3.27 -8.55
N GLU A 330 -13.30 4.14 -8.09
CA GLU A 330 -12.62 5.14 -8.93
C GLU A 330 -11.54 4.50 -9.81
N TYR A 331 -11.01 3.34 -9.41
CA TYR A 331 -9.98 2.59 -10.12
C TYR A 331 -10.54 1.50 -11.05
N ALA A 332 -11.77 1.05 -10.84
CA ALA A 332 -12.38 -0.04 -11.59
C ALA A 332 -13.73 0.40 -12.19
N PRO A 333 -13.74 0.93 -13.42
CA PRO A 333 -14.95 1.45 -14.05
C PRO A 333 -15.96 0.34 -14.37
N SER A 334 -17.25 0.69 -14.43
CA SER A 334 -18.37 -0.25 -14.58
C SER A 334 -18.42 -1.05 -15.89
N ASN A 335 -17.65 -0.64 -16.90
CA ASN A 335 -17.55 -1.40 -18.14
C ASN A 335 -16.61 -2.63 -18.06
N VAL A 336 -15.81 -2.73 -17.00
CA VAL A 336 -14.90 -3.88 -16.76
C VAL A 336 -15.13 -4.54 -15.40
N ALA A 337 -15.97 -3.95 -14.54
CA ALA A 337 -16.24 -4.45 -13.21
C ALA A 337 -17.76 -4.56 -12.96
N VAL A 338 -18.16 -5.68 -12.37
CA VAL A 338 -19.47 -5.83 -11.73
C VAL A 338 -19.31 -5.38 -10.28
N TRP A 339 -20.06 -4.34 -9.90
CA TRP A 339 -20.06 -3.82 -8.54
C TRP A 339 -21.18 -4.45 -7.72
N ILE A 340 -20.84 -4.97 -6.55
CA ILE A 340 -21.78 -5.53 -5.59
C ILE A 340 -21.81 -4.69 -4.32
N ASP A 341 -22.96 -4.65 -3.66
CA ASP A 341 -23.08 -3.98 -2.36
C ASP A 341 -22.44 -4.83 -1.26
N ARG A 342 -22.16 -4.23 -0.10
CA ARG A 342 -21.46 -4.88 1.03
C ARG A 342 -22.41 -5.36 2.12
N ASP A 343 -23.68 -5.56 1.82
CA ASP A 343 -24.72 -5.92 2.78
C ASP A 343 -24.54 -7.33 3.37
#